data_b41fa881f806ce173104e7110d4f4946
#
_entry.id   b41fa881f806ce173104e7110d4f4946
#
_cell.length_a   1.000
_cell.length_b   1.000
_cell.length_c   1.000
_cell.angle_alpha   90.00
_cell.angle_beta   90.00
_cell.angle_gamma   90.00
#
_symmetry.space_group_name_H-M   'P 1'
#
loop_
_entity.id
_entity.type
_entity.pdbx_description
1 polymer ?
#
loop_
_entity_poly.entity_id
_entity_poly.type
_entity_poly.pdbx_seq_one_letter_code
_entity_poly.pdbx_strand_id
1 'polypeptide(L)'
;MASPRAGISSCAELVHQRADAVVTPAALHKSSMNERDSGQPLDLRIIHWLLRDGPRVTDSKTFLNAFAEQLVANGIEVARVSTGVPSLHPQVFSFSGLWEVGKGASERRNLADASTFSRLEHSPVKTVYEGHGPVRCDLTAPAADNEYAIYADLRKEGFTDYLVIGVPFSDGSNKALTLATKRPGGFTAEETATFMALIPAFAMNLEIQALRRTAETLLDVYVGRHAGKRVLDGAIKRGMGETIPAVVWVCDVRSFTKLSEELSREKLIELLNGYFGVMCRAVEQHQGEVLKFIGDALLAIFPISGEDPALACHQALIAARAAVSGIDELNAERAKRNEPIIAYGIALHVGDVIYGNIGGENRLDFTVIGPAVNLAARIEGLCRELGRSILLSEAFVSAAHITVEALGRFPLKGVAVQQTVSAPSP
;
A
#
# COMPACT_ATOMS: atom_id res chain seq x y z
N MET A 1 21.58 40.37 39.88
CA MET A 1 20.53 39.35 40.04
C MET A 1 20.34 38.66 38.69
N ALA A 2 20.92 37.51 38.52
CA ALA A 2 20.89 36.73 37.27
C ALA A 2 19.81 35.67 37.39
N SER A 3 18.90 35.61 36.40
CA SER A 3 17.89 34.57 36.28
C SER A 3 18.42 33.46 35.34
N PRO A 4 18.30 32.19 35.68
CA PRO A 4 18.77 31.11 34.81
C PRO A 4 17.75 30.81 33.72
N ARG A 5 18.16 30.86 32.47
CA ARG A 5 17.44 30.29 31.35
C ARG A 5 17.64 28.76 31.35
N ALA A 6 16.60 28.02 31.72
CA ALA A 6 16.56 26.59 31.49
C ALA A 6 16.42 26.32 29.99
N GLY A 7 17.37 25.58 29.42
CA GLY A 7 17.33 25.16 28.03
C GLY A 7 16.22 24.15 27.78
N ILE A 8 15.29 24.47 26.89
CA ILE A 8 14.34 23.52 26.32
C ILE A 8 15.12 22.73 25.24
N SER A 9 15.60 21.55 25.63
CA SER A 9 16.13 20.58 24.67
C SER A 9 15.04 20.25 23.66
N SER A 10 15.35 20.45 22.38
CA SER A 10 14.41 20.36 21.28
C SER A 10 13.91 18.91 21.15
N CYS A 11 12.59 18.78 21.01
CA CYS A 11 11.91 17.50 20.72
C CYS A 11 12.44 16.79 19.47
N ALA A 12 13.21 17.49 18.64
CA ALA A 12 13.84 16.97 17.41
C ALA A 12 15.00 16.03 17.70
N GLU A 13 15.74 16.21 18.82
CA GLU A 13 16.85 15.31 19.17
C GLU A 13 16.36 13.96 19.72
N LEU A 14 15.18 13.92 20.32
CA LEU A 14 14.58 12.68 20.81
C LEU A 14 14.02 11.79 19.68
N VAL A 15 13.69 12.36 18.54
CA VAL A 15 13.17 11.61 17.38
C VAL A 15 14.30 11.00 16.54
N HIS A 16 15.47 11.67 16.45
CA HIS A 16 16.60 11.17 15.66
C HIS A 16 17.34 10.00 16.32
N GLN A 17 17.28 9.84 17.63
CA GLN A 17 17.89 8.70 18.32
C GLN A 17 17.10 7.38 18.20
N ARG A 18 15.93 7.37 17.59
CA ARG A 18 15.12 6.16 17.39
C ARG A 18 15.25 5.49 16.01
N ALA A 19 15.92 6.12 15.05
CA ALA A 19 16.01 5.63 13.68
C ALA A 19 16.99 4.44 13.48
N ASP A 20 17.89 4.19 14.41
CA ASP A 20 18.98 3.20 14.20
C ASP A 20 18.76 1.82 14.85
N ALA A 21 17.58 1.55 15.43
CA ALA A 21 17.28 0.25 16.02
C ALA A 21 16.27 -0.56 15.19
N VAL A 22 16.52 -0.70 13.90
CA VAL A 22 15.88 -1.77 13.11
C VAL A 22 16.49 -3.09 13.55
N VAL A 23 15.77 -3.83 14.40
CA VAL A 23 16.17 -5.17 14.84
C VAL A 23 16.12 -6.08 13.62
N THR A 24 17.26 -6.45 13.08
CA THR A 24 17.37 -7.40 11.97
C THR A 24 16.86 -8.79 12.41
N PRO A 25 16.28 -9.60 11.51
CA PRO A 25 15.80 -10.96 11.81
C PRO A 25 16.83 -11.85 12.52
N ALA A 26 18.13 -11.65 12.25
CA ALA A 26 19.23 -12.36 12.89
C ALA A 26 19.43 -11.98 14.38
N ALA A 27 19.01 -10.79 14.81
CA ALA A 27 19.09 -10.38 16.21
C ALA A 27 17.94 -10.93 17.05
N LEU A 28 16.77 -11.18 16.44
CA LEU A 28 15.64 -11.86 17.08
C LEU A 28 15.94 -13.35 17.37
N HIS A 29 16.74 -13.99 16.52
CA HIS A 29 17.15 -15.39 16.71
C HIS A 29 18.17 -15.59 17.85
N LYS A 30 18.87 -14.53 18.29
CA LYS A 30 19.88 -14.58 19.35
C LYS A 30 19.41 -14.03 20.70
N SER A 31 18.13 -13.67 20.85
CA SER A 31 17.54 -13.48 22.17
C SER A 31 17.40 -14.84 22.83
N SER A 32 18.56 -15.44 23.16
CA SER A 32 18.69 -16.69 23.88
C SER A 32 17.78 -16.67 25.11
N MET A 33 17.05 -17.75 25.30
CA MET A 33 16.35 -18.05 26.55
C MET A 33 17.27 -17.67 27.71
N ASN A 34 16.89 -16.63 28.45
CA ASN A 34 17.57 -16.29 29.68
C ASN A 34 17.35 -17.47 30.61
N GLU A 35 18.39 -18.01 31.24
CA GLU A 35 18.32 -19.12 32.19
C GLU A 35 17.31 -18.92 33.34
N ARG A 36 16.82 -17.67 33.51
CA ARG A 36 15.75 -17.29 34.46
C ARG A 36 14.35 -17.73 34.04
N ASP A 37 14.12 -18.07 32.75
CA ASP A 37 12.79 -18.43 32.22
C ASP A 37 12.51 -19.96 32.26
N SER A 38 13.52 -20.79 32.52
CA SER A 38 13.41 -22.26 32.48
C SER A 38 12.49 -22.87 33.53
N GLY A 39 12.05 -22.12 34.52
CA GLY A 39 11.13 -22.57 35.58
C GLY A 39 9.70 -22.01 35.49
N GLN A 40 9.41 -21.16 34.51
CA GLN A 40 8.08 -20.57 34.38
C GLN A 40 7.14 -21.48 33.58
N PRO A 41 5.81 -21.40 33.84
CA PRO A 41 4.80 -22.08 33.02
C PRO A 41 4.93 -21.69 31.55
N LEU A 42 4.57 -22.61 30.67
CA LEU A 42 4.74 -22.52 29.22
C LEU A 42 4.06 -21.26 28.63
N ASP A 43 2.83 -21.02 29.02
CA ASP A 43 2.02 -19.87 28.62
C ASP A 43 2.69 -18.53 29.01
N LEU A 44 3.21 -18.43 30.23
CA LEU A 44 3.87 -17.21 30.73
C LEU A 44 5.12 -16.84 29.93
N ARG A 45 5.89 -17.81 29.45
CA ARG A 45 7.08 -17.56 28.63
C ARG A 45 6.71 -16.93 27.29
N ILE A 46 5.71 -17.50 26.62
CA ILE A 46 5.23 -16.99 25.33
C ILE A 46 4.51 -15.65 25.50
N ILE A 47 3.70 -15.48 26.55
CA ILE A 47 3.07 -14.20 26.88
C ILE A 47 4.12 -13.11 27.11
N HIS A 48 5.18 -13.43 27.86
CA HIS A 48 6.27 -12.49 28.11
C HIS A 48 6.95 -12.04 26.80
N TRP A 49 7.22 -12.98 25.88
CA TRP A 49 7.72 -12.64 24.55
C TRP A 49 6.72 -11.77 23.76
N LEU A 50 5.43 -12.13 23.75
CA LEU A 50 4.39 -11.34 23.08
C LEU A 50 4.30 -9.91 23.60
N LEU A 51 4.50 -9.69 24.90
CA LEU A 51 4.42 -8.36 25.51
C LEU A 51 5.70 -7.55 25.36
N ARG A 52 6.88 -8.19 25.34
CA ARG A 52 8.18 -7.50 25.32
C ARG A 52 8.72 -7.31 23.90
N ASP A 53 8.74 -8.36 23.11
CA ASP A 53 9.41 -8.42 21.81
C ASP A 53 8.43 -8.34 20.63
N GLY A 54 7.23 -8.91 20.78
CA GLY A 54 6.19 -8.87 19.76
C GLY A 54 5.88 -7.47 19.21
N PRO A 55 5.68 -6.43 20.05
CA PRO A 55 5.38 -5.08 19.56
C PRO A 55 6.51 -4.41 18.78
N ARG A 56 7.74 -4.91 18.89
CA ARG A 56 8.92 -4.41 18.16
C ARG A 56 9.02 -4.95 16.74
N VAL A 57 8.30 -6.02 16.45
CA VAL A 57 8.22 -6.57 15.08
C VAL A 57 7.34 -5.64 14.25
N THR A 58 7.86 -5.18 13.12
CA THR A 58 7.21 -4.11 12.35
C THR A 58 6.26 -4.62 11.28
N ASP A 59 6.39 -5.86 10.83
CA ASP A 59 5.54 -6.44 9.79
C ASP A 59 4.87 -7.75 10.23
N SER A 60 3.68 -7.98 9.71
CA SER A 60 2.81 -9.10 10.09
C SER A 60 3.36 -10.47 9.70
N LYS A 61 4.11 -10.57 8.61
CA LYS A 61 4.73 -11.83 8.18
C LYS A 61 5.83 -12.25 9.15
N THR A 62 6.73 -11.34 9.48
CA THR A 62 7.81 -11.57 10.46
C THR A 62 7.25 -11.85 11.84
N PHE A 63 6.19 -11.14 12.26
CA PHE A 63 5.50 -11.42 13.52
C PHE A 63 4.92 -12.83 13.58
N LEU A 64 4.18 -13.25 12.55
CA LEU A 64 3.59 -14.59 12.50
C LEU A 64 4.66 -15.67 12.51
N ASN A 65 5.76 -15.46 11.77
CA ASN A 65 6.89 -16.39 11.77
C ASN A 65 7.49 -16.54 13.17
N ALA A 66 7.83 -15.41 13.82
CA ALA A 66 8.40 -15.42 15.15
C ALA A 66 7.45 -16.02 16.20
N PHE A 67 6.16 -15.73 16.13
CA PHE A 67 5.16 -16.32 17.01
C PHE A 67 5.09 -17.85 16.87
N ALA A 68 5.02 -18.36 15.64
CA ALA A 68 4.98 -19.79 15.39
C ALA A 68 6.27 -20.49 15.86
N GLU A 69 7.43 -19.87 15.64
CA GLU A 69 8.72 -20.36 16.14
C GLU A 69 8.77 -20.38 17.67
N GLN A 70 8.15 -19.39 18.36
CA GLN A 70 8.03 -19.42 19.83
C GLN A 70 7.17 -20.58 20.31
N LEU A 71 6.08 -20.92 19.61
CA LEU A 71 5.27 -22.10 19.93
C LEU A 71 6.12 -23.38 19.83
N VAL A 72 6.83 -23.56 18.72
CA VAL A 72 7.69 -24.73 18.46
C VAL A 72 8.85 -24.81 19.46
N ALA A 73 9.56 -23.71 19.69
CA ALA A 73 10.69 -23.64 20.64
C ALA A 73 10.29 -23.98 22.08
N ASN A 74 9.02 -23.75 22.41
CA ASN A 74 8.46 -24.09 23.71
C ASN A 74 7.78 -25.49 23.74
N GLY A 75 7.99 -26.33 22.73
CA GLY A 75 7.58 -27.74 22.72
C GLY A 75 6.16 -27.97 22.21
N ILE A 76 5.47 -26.97 21.66
CA ILE A 76 4.15 -27.18 21.06
C ILE A 76 4.32 -27.60 19.59
N GLU A 77 3.83 -28.77 19.25
CA GLU A 77 3.96 -29.32 17.90
C GLU A 77 2.93 -28.75 16.94
N VAL A 78 3.05 -27.44 16.63
CA VAL A 78 2.28 -26.83 15.54
C VAL A 78 2.98 -27.09 14.20
N ALA A 79 2.22 -27.43 13.17
CA ALA A 79 2.71 -27.60 11.81
C ALA A 79 2.19 -26.51 10.86
N ARG A 80 1.10 -25.81 11.24
CA ARG A 80 0.52 -24.71 10.50
C ARG A 80 -0.11 -23.70 11.45
N VAL A 81 0.16 -22.42 11.21
CA VAL A 81 -0.44 -21.30 11.94
C VAL A 81 -0.90 -20.27 10.91
N SER A 82 -2.14 -19.78 10.98
CA SER A 82 -2.55 -18.68 10.13
C SER A 82 -3.41 -17.66 10.88
N THR A 83 -3.35 -16.44 10.39
CA THR A 83 -4.19 -15.35 10.86
C THR A 83 -4.51 -14.40 9.70
N GLY A 84 -5.54 -13.60 9.85
CA GLY A 84 -5.92 -12.63 8.83
C GLY A 84 -6.43 -11.34 9.45
N VAL A 85 -6.10 -10.23 8.80
CA VAL A 85 -6.59 -8.90 9.17
C VAL A 85 -7.29 -8.27 7.98
N PRO A 86 -8.44 -7.60 8.18
CA PRO A 86 -9.10 -6.87 7.12
C PRO A 86 -8.23 -5.70 6.67
N SER A 87 -8.50 -5.21 5.47
CA SER A 87 -7.82 -4.06 4.89
C SER A 87 -8.82 -2.96 4.58
N LEU A 88 -8.44 -1.70 4.76
CA LEU A 88 -9.17 -0.54 4.26
C LEU A 88 -8.71 -0.12 2.86
N HIS A 89 -8.30 -1.08 2.04
CA HIS A 89 -7.90 -0.83 0.65
C HIS A 89 -9.08 -1.07 -0.30
N PRO A 90 -9.31 -0.22 -1.32
CA PRO A 90 -10.47 -0.35 -2.21
C PRO A 90 -10.58 -1.69 -2.93
N GLN A 91 -9.46 -2.36 -3.20
CA GLN A 91 -9.40 -3.61 -3.96
C GLN A 91 -8.97 -4.83 -3.13
N VAL A 92 -8.53 -4.64 -1.88
CA VAL A 92 -8.03 -5.72 -1.02
C VAL A 92 -8.94 -5.85 0.18
N PHE A 93 -9.63 -6.98 0.29
CA PHE A 93 -10.51 -7.29 1.40
C PHE A 93 -9.72 -7.57 2.69
N SER A 94 -8.67 -8.37 2.61
CA SER A 94 -7.85 -8.74 3.77
C SER A 94 -6.45 -9.18 3.37
N PHE A 95 -5.56 -9.15 4.35
CA PHE A 95 -4.27 -9.83 4.28
C PHE A 95 -4.30 -11.04 5.21
N SER A 96 -3.89 -12.19 4.71
CA SER A 96 -3.76 -13.39 5.53
C SER A 96 -2.30 -13.87 5.54
N GLY A 97 -1.79 -14.07 6.76
CA GLY A 97 -0.52 -14.73 6.99
C GLY A 97 -0.72 -16.24 7.16
N LEU A 98 0.18 -17.02 6.61
CA LEU A 98 0.27 -18.46 6.75
C LEU A 98 1.71 -18.84 7.04
N TRP A 99 1.92 -19.50 8.17
CA TRP A 99 3.18 -20.14 8.51
C TRP A 99 3.01 -21.66 8.43
N GLU A 100 4.00 -22.32 7.87
CA GLU A 100 4.08 -23.78 7.83
C GLU A 100 5.48 -24.23 8.27
N VAL A 101 5.53 -25.31 9.03
CA VAL A 101 6.79 -25.87 9.50
C VAL A 101 7.70 -26.21 8.31
N GLY A 102 8.97 -25.80 8.40
CA GLY A 102 9.96 -25.99 7.34
C GLY A 102 9.85 -25.04 6.13
N LYS A 103 8.78 -24.24 6.02
CA LYS A 103 8.62 -23.27 4.94
C LYS A 103 8.65 -21.81 5.43
N GLY A 104 8.37 -21.60 6.74
CA GLY A 104 8.25 -20.28 7.33
C GLY A 104 6.93 -19.58 6.98
N ALA A 105 6.87 -18.27 7.24
CA ALA A 105 5.67 -17.47 7.00
C ALA A 105 5.61 -16.92 5.57
N SER A 106 4.42 -16.97 5.00
CA SER A 106 4.02 -16.31 3.74
C SER A 106 2.84 -15.40 3.98
N GLU A 107 2.64 -14.41 3.11
CA GLU A 107 1.49 -13.52 3.16
C GLU A 107 0.74 -13.55 1.84
N ARG A 108 -0.58 -13.51 1.92
CA ARG A 108 -1.49 -13.46 0.77
C ARG A 108 -2.41 -12.26 0.87
N ARG A 109 -2.56 -11.56 -0.24
CA ARG A 109 -3.61 -10.55 -0.43
C ARG A 109 -4.88 -11.24 -0.90
N ASN A 110 -5.97 -11.04 -0.18
CA ASN A 110 -7.28 -11.51 -0.61
C ASN A 110 -8.03 -10.33 -1.22
N LEU A 111 -8.38 -10.44 -2.49
CA LEU A 111 -9.11 -9.39 -3.20
C LEU A 111 -10.56 -9.31 -2.72
N ALA A 112 -11.17 -8.15 -2.85
CA ALA A 112 -12.59 -7.94 -2.57
C ALA A 112 -13.44 -8.45 -3.74
N ASP A 113 -13.47 -9.76 -3.93
CA ASP A 113 -14.18 -10.44 -5.01
C ASP A 113 -15.13 -11.55 -4.51
N ALA A 114 -16.03 -11.99 -5.37
CA ALA A 114 -17.04 -13.01 -5.04
C ALA A 114 -16.38 -14.33 -4.56
N SER A 115 -15.20 -14.69 -5.07
CA SER A 115 -14.53 -15.93 -4.70
C SER A 115 -13.98 -15.88 -3.28
N THR A 116 -13.47 -14.73 -2.86
CA THR A 116 -12.99 -14.47 -1.50
C THR A 116 -14.14 -14.50 -0.51
N PHE A 117 -15.24 -13.83 -0.81
CA PHE A 117 -16.43 -13.83 0.04
C PHE A 117 -17.04 -15.24 0.16
N SER A 118 -17.18 -15.97 -0.93
CA SER A 118 -17.69 -17.34 -0.90
C SER A 118 -16.82 -18.27 -0.06
N ARG A 119 -15.50 -18.16 -0.16
CA ARG A 119 -14.58 -18.96 0.68
C ARG A 119 -14.72 -18.63 2.17
N LEU A 120 -14.91 -17.37 2.53
CA LEU A 120 -15.12 -16.97 3.91
C LEU A 120 -16.44 -17.50 4.45
N GLU A 121 -17.52 -17.38 3.67
CA GLU A 121 -18.86 -17.88 4.04
C GLU A 121 -18.87 -19.39 4.33
N HIS A 122 -18.04 -20.16 3.63
CA HIS A 122 -17.91 -21.60 3.78
C HIS A 122 -16.62 -21.98 4.54
N SER A 123 -16.32 -21.25 5.62
CA SER A 123 -15.11 -21.44 6.43
C SER A 123 -15.43 -21.44 7.93
N PRO A 124 -14.76 -22.26 8.76
CA PRO A 124 -14.91 -22.20 10.20
C PRO A 124 -14.44 -20.88 10.81
N VAL A 125 -13.66 -20.10 10.06
CA VAL A 125 -13.23 -18.75 10.46
C VAL A 125 -14.42 -17.80 10.58
N LYS A 126 -15.47 -17.94 9.74
CA LYS A 126 -16.69 -17.14 9.84
C LYS A 126 -17.34 -17.27 11.22
N THR A 127 -17.44 -18.49 11.74
CA THR A 127 -18.04 -18.78 13.06
C THR A 127 -17.38 -17.94 14.15
N VAL A 128 -16.05 -17.85 14.18
CA VAL A 128 -15.35 -17.05 15.18
C VAL A 128 -15.40 -15.54 14.89
N TYR A 129 -15.51 -15.12 13.63
CA TYR A 129 -15.76 -13.71 13.28
C TYR A 129 -17.12 -13.22 13.79
N GLU A 130 -18.11 -14.08 13.82
CA GLU A 130 -19.45 -13.82 14.36
C GLU A 130 -19.49 -13.87 15.89
N GLY A 131 -18.35 -14.07 16.56
CA GLY A 131 -18.25 -14.07 18.02
C GLY A 131 -18.62 -15.41 18.67
N HIS A 132 -18.79 -16.48 17.87
CA HIS A 132 -19.01 -17.82 18.40
C HIS A 132 -17.68 -18.44 18.85
N GLY A 133 -17.72 -19.31 19.88
CA GLY A 133 -16.55 -19.89 20.55
C GLY A 133 -15.58 -20.62 19.62
N PRO A 134 -14.48 -21.15 20.15
CA PRO A 134 -13.48 -21.80 19.31
C PRO A 134 -14.07 -22.99 18.55
N VAL A 135 -13.64 -23.17 17.30
CA VAL A 135 -14.01 -24.31 16.46
C VAL A 135 -12.83 -25.26 16.39
N ARG A 136 -13.02 -26.52 16.78
CA ARG A 136 -12.00 -27.57 16.69
C ARG A 136 -12.52 -28.73 15.85
N CYS A 137 -11.66 -29.30 15.02
CA CYS A 137 -11.96 -30.47 14.21
C CYS A 137 -10.84 -31.52 14.36
N ASP A 138 -11.20 -32.68 14.90
CA ASP A 138 -10.37 -33.88 14.83
C ASP A 138 -10.40 -34.39 13.36
N LEU A 139 -9.28 -34.20 12.67
CA LEU A 139 -9.15 -34.54 11.25
C LEU A 139 -8.90 -36.05 11.05
N THR A 140 -8.71 -36.83 12.11
CA THR A 140 -8.59 -38.32 12.05
C THR A 140 -9.96 -38.98 12.04
N ALA A 141 -10.98 -38.27 12.53
CA ALA A 141 -12.35 -38.74 12.49
C ALA A 141 -12.88 -38.82 11.03
N PRO A 142 -13.84 -39.72 10.73
CA PRO A 142 -14.49 -39.73 9.43
C PRO A 142 -15.09 -38.37 9.05
N ALA A 143 -15.01 -38.06 7.76
CA ALA A 143 -15.60 -36.80 7.26
C ALA A 143 -17.12 -36.78 7.51
N ALA A 144 -17.62 -35.66 8.03
CA ALA A 144 -19.04 -35.43 8.19
C ALA A 144 -19.67 -34.92 6.87
N ASP A 145 -20.95 -35.22 6.68
CA ASP A 145 -21.71 -34.62 5.60
C ASP A 145 -21.73 -33.09 5.78
N ASN A 146 -21.43 -32.34 4.72
CA ASN A 146 -21.36 -30.87 4.72
C ASN A 146 -20.26 -30.24 5.58
N GLU A 147 -19.10 -30.91 5.75
CA GLU A 147 -17.96 -30.30 6.41
C GLU A 147 -17.32 -29.17 5.58
N TYR A 148 -16.53 -28.32 6.25
CA TYR A 148 -15.78 -27.27 5.58
C TYR A 148 -14.70 -27.83 4.65
N ALA A 149 -14.59 -27.31 3.43
CA ALA A 149 -13.64 -27.76 2.42
C ALA A 149 -12.18 -27.79 2.93
N ILE A 150 -11.81 -26.88 3.81
CA ILE A 150 -10.47 -26.80 4.42
C ILE A 150 -10.13 -28.09 5.19
N TYR A 151 -11.08 -28.77 5.78
CA TYR A 151 -10.82 -30.01 6.52
C TYR A 151 -10.38 -31.15 5.60
N ALA A 152 -11.03 -31.26 4.43
CA ALA A 152 -10.63 -32.25 3.43
C ALA A 152 -9.22 -32.00 2.90
N ASP A 153 -8.85 -30.73 2.68
CA ASP A 153 -7.51 -30.37 2.23
C ASP A 153 -6.45 -30.67 3.29
N LEU A 154 -6.72 -30.30 4.55
CA LEU A 154 -5.81 -30.58 5.66
C LEU A 154 -5.61 -32.08 5.89
N ARG A 155 -6.67 -32.92 5.77
CA ARG A 155 -6.55 -34.38 5.83
C ARG A 155 -5.63 -34.93 4.75
N LYS A 156 -5.76 -34.46 3.48
CA LYS A 156 -4.89 -34.87 2.37
C LYS A 156 -3.42 -34.54 2.65
N GLU A 157 -3.18 -33.44 3.37
CA GLU A 157 -1.84 -33.00 3.76
C GLU A 157 -1.30 -33.71 5.02
N GLY A 158 -2.10 -34.60 5.65
CA GLY A 158 -1.72 -35.40 6.82
C GLY A 158 -1.83 -34.66 8.15
N PHE A 159 -2.65 -33.62 8.24
CA PHE A 159 -2.97 -32.99 9.52
C PHE A 159 -3.96 -33.87 10.30
N THR A 160 -3.79 -33.87 11.63
CA THR A 160 -4.58 -34.68 12.57
C THR A 160 -5.59 -33.85 13.35
N ASP A 161 -5.32 -32.55 13.53
CA ASP A 161 -6.16 -31.65 14.31
C ASP A 161 -6.08 -30.23 13.79
N TYR A 162 -7.20 -29.54 13.84
CA TYR A 162 -7.34 -28.14 13.41
C TYR A 162 -8.18 -27.37 14.41
N LEU A 163 -7.66 -26.22 14.85
CA LEU A 163 -8.26 -25.35 15.85
C LEU A 163 -8.36 -23.92 15.31
N VAL A 164 -9.54 -23.31 15.42
CA VAL A 164 -9.78 -21.90 15.10
C VAL A 164 -10.22 -21.19 16.36
N ILE A 165 -9.51 -20.12 16.72
CA ILE A 165 -9.76 -19.34 17.93
C ILE A 165 -10.08 -17.90 17.54
N GLY A 166 -11.09 -17.31 18.17
CA GLY A 166 -11.41 -15.90 18.04
C GLY A 166 -10.36 -15.03 18.70
N VAL A 167 -9.96 -13.97 17.99
CA VAL A 167 -8.99 -12.96 18.46
C VAL A 167 -9.72 -11.63 18.56
N PRO A 168 -10.20 -11.22 19.77
CA PRO A 168 -10.98 -10.03 19.94
C PRO A 168 -10.11 -8.78 19.81
N PHE A 169 -10.57 -7.81 19.02
CA PHE A 169 -9.97 -6.49 18.86
C PHE A 169 -10.67 -5.47 19.75
N SER A 170 -10.01 -4.33 19.98
CA SER A 170 -10.52 -3.24 20.83
C SER A 170 -11.77 -2.56 20.24
N ASP A 171 -12.00 -2.66 18.92
CA ASP A 171 -13.19 -2.16 18.22
C ASP A 171 -14.42 -3.08 18.35
N GLY A 172 -14.31 -4.17 19.12
CA GLY A 172 -15.37 -5.18 19.32
C GLY A 172 -15.45 -6.21 18.21
N SER A 173 -14.65 -6.10 17.15
CA SER A 173 -14.58 -7.12 16.08
C SER A 173 -13.73 -8.32 16.49
N ASN A 174 -14.06 -9.50 15.97
CA ASN A 174 -13.23 -10.69 16.12
C ASN A 174 -12.42 -10.96 14.85
N LYS A 175 -11.16 -11.36 15.03
CA LYS A 175 -10.30 -11.96 14.01
C LYS A 175 -10.13 -13.43 14.31
N ALA A 176 -9.35 -14.15 13.52
CA ALA A 176 -9.10 -15.57 13.75
C ALA A 176 -7.61 -15.88 13.81
N LEU A 177 -7.25 -16.73 14.76
CA LEU A 177 -6.01 -17.49 14.79
C LEU A 177 -6.37 -18.93 14.48
N THR A 178 -5.71 -19.54 13.49
CA THR A 178 -5.89 -20.96 13.20
C THR A 178 -4.60 -21.70 13.46
N LEU A 179 -4.70 -22.88 14.05
CA LEU A 179 -3.60 -23.74 14.43
C LEU A 179 -3.90 -25.16 13.92
N ALA A 180 -2.90 -25.82 13.35
CA ALA A 180 -3.03 -27.23 12.98
C ALA A 180 -1.76 -28.00 13.27
N THR A 181 -1.92 -29.28 13.60
CA THR A 181 -0.82 -30.21 13.90
C THR A 181 -0.93 -31.48 13.09
N LYS A 182 0.22 -32.15 12.91
CA LYS A 182 0.31 -33.50 12.33
C LYS A 182 0.61 -34.59 13.41
N ARG A 183 0.66 -34.17 14.67
CA ARG A 183 0.93 -35.07 15.78
C ARG A 183 -0.21 -36.09 15.94
N PRO A 184 0.07 -37.40 16.08
CA PRO A 184 -0.95 -38.39 16.46
C PRO A 184 -1.67 -37.99 17.75
N GLY A 185 -3.00 -37.99 17.75
CA GLY A 185 -3.83 -37.57 18.89
C GLY A 185 -4.11 -36.07 18.98
N GLY A 186 -3.58 -35.28 18.05
CA GLY A 186 -3.89 -33.84 17.96
C GLY A 186 -3.28 -33.00 19.09
N PHE A 187 -3.86 -31.82 19.35
CA PHE A 187 -3.48 -30.95 20.46
C PHE A 187 -3.99 -31.48 21.79
N THR A 188 -3.15 -31.42 22.84
CA THR A 188 -3.57 -31.75 24.20
C THR A 188 -4.52 -30.70 24.79
N ALA A 189 -5.19 -31.06 25.89
CA ALA A 189 -6.01 -30.13 26.65
C ALA A 189 -5.16 -28.97 27.22
N GLU A 190 -3.94 -29.26 27.66
CA GLU A 190 -2.99 -28.27 28.18
C GLU A 190 -2.54 -27.29 27.09
N GLU A 191 -2.18 -27.78 25.89
CA GLU A 191 -1.83 -26.91 24.76
C GLU A 191 -3.02 -26.04 24.33
N THR A 192 -4.23 -26.61 24.29
CA THR A 192 -5.43 -25.85 23.99
C THR A 192 -5.69 -24.74 25.03
N ALA A 193 -5.51 -25.02 26.32
CA ALA A 193 -5.59 -24.04 27.37
C ALA A 193 -4.51 -22.95 27.23
N THR A 194 -3.28 -23.36 26.90
CA THR A 194 -2.18 -22.43 26.60
C THR A 194 -2.57 -21.49 25.45
N PHE A 195 -3.06 -22.01 24.32
CA PHE A 195 -3.50 -21.16 23.22
C PHE A 195 -4.54 -20.13 23.65
N MET A 196 -5.53 -20.54 24.43
CA MET A 196 -6.54 -19.62 24.94
C MET A 196 -5.94 -18.54 25.84
N ALA A 197 -4.97 -18.89 26.71
CA ALA A 197 -4.28 -17.94 27.56
C ALA A 197 -3.42 -16.93 26.79
N LEU A 198 -2.91 -17.30 25.61
CA LEU A 198 -2.11 -16.42 24.75
C LEU A 198 -2.96 -15.36 24.01
N ILE A 199 -4.26 -15.63 23.81
CA ILE A 199 -5.11 -14.79 22.95
C ILE A 199 -5.06 -13.30 23.30
N PRO A 200 -5.18 -12.85 24.56
CA PRO A 200 -5.17 -11.42 24.87
C PRO A 200 -3.87 -10.72 24.42
N ALA A 201 -2.72 -11.33 24.69
CA ALA A 201 -1.42 -10.77 24.29
C ALA A 201 -1.18 -10.88 22.77
N PHE A 202 -1.64 -11.95 22.14
CA PHE A 202 -1.61 -12.12 20.69
C PHE A 202 -2.50 -11.08 19.99
N ALA A 203 -3.73 -10.85 20.51
CA ALA A 203 -4.67 -9.88 19.97
C ALA A 203 -4.09 -8.47 19.96
N MET A 204 -3.46 -8.04 21.05
CA MET A 204 -2.78 -6.72 21.12
C MET A 204 -1.73 -6.57 20.00
N ASN A 205 -0.90 -7.60 19.79
CA ASN A 205 0.12 -7.55 18.74
C ASN A 205 -0.51 -7.54 17.34
N LEU A 206 -1.50 -8.40 17.10
CA LEU A 206 -2.17 -8.48 15.81
C LEU A 206 -2.88 -7.16 15.48
N GLU A 207 -3.49 -6.52 16.47
CA GLU A 207 -4.15 -5.22 16.31
C GLU A 207 -3.13 -4.11 16.01
N ILE A 208 -1.97 -4.08 16.68
CA ILE A 208 -0.88 -3.15 16.37
C ILE A 208 -0.44 -3.32 14.90
N GLN A 209 -0.26 -4.55 14.43
CA GLN A 209 0.10 -4.82 13.03
C GLN A 209 -1.02 -4.37 12.07
N ALA A 210 -2.27 -4.62 12.41
CA ALA A 210 -3.42 -4.19 11.62
C ALA A 210 -3.51 -2.66 11.52
N LEU A 211 -3.33 -1.94 12.63
CA LEU A 211 -3.36 -0.46 12.67
C LEU A 211 -2.22 0.16 11.87
N ARG A 212 -0.98 -0.37 12.00
CA ARG A 212 0.17 0.08 11.19
C ARG A 212 -0.13 -0.09 9.70
N ARG A 213 -0.58 -1.27 9.30
CA ARG A 213 -0.92 -1.55 7.90
C ARG A 213 -2.07 -0.69 7.40
N THR A 214 -3.05 -0.42 8.24
CA THR A 214 -4.14 0.50 7.90
C THR A 214 -3.62 1.91 7.64
N ALA A 215 -2.73 2.42 8.51
CA ALA A 215 -2.11 3.73 8.30
C ALA A 215 -1.29 3.78 7.00
N GLU A 216 -0.44 2.78 6.73
CA GLU A 216 0.30 2.64 5.48
C GLU A 216 -0.63 2.61 4.27
N THR A 217 -1.66 1.75 4.31
CA THR A 217 -2.62 1.59 3.21
C THR A 217 -3.38 2.89 2.92
N LEU A 218 -3.86 3.57 3.95
CA LEU A 218 -4.58 4.84 3.77
C LEU A 218 -3.68 5.93 3.20
N LEU A 219 -2.44 6.02 3.67
CA LEU A 219 -1.48 6.97 3.12
C LEU A 219 -1.11 6.61 1.68
N ASP A 220 -0.86 5.34 1.36
CA ASP A 220 -0.56 4.90 0.00
C ASP A 220 -1.71 5.22 -0.98
N VAL A 221 -2.96 4.98 -0.55
CA VAL A 221 -4.14 5.18 -1.41
C VAL A 221 -4.51 6.66 -1.58
N TYR A 222 -4.41 7.46 -0.52
CA TYR A 222 -4.90 8.85 -0.53
C TYR A 222 -3.81 9.90 -0.72
N VAL A 223 -2.58 9.60 -0.38
CA VAL A 223 -1.44 10.53 -0.45
C VAL A 223 -0.41 10.09 -1.50
N GLY A 224 -0.39 8.81 -1.83
CA GLY A 224 0.60 8.19 -2.71
C GLY A 224 1.73 7.52 -1.91
N ARG A 225 2.32 6.47 -2.48
CA ARG A 225 3.26 5.57 -1.79
C ARG A 225 4.51 6.29 -1.26
N HIS A 226 5.16 7.11 -2.10
CA HIS A 226 6.39 7.81 -1.71
C HIS A 226 6.11 8.91 -0.68
N ALA A 227 5.09 9.72 -0.94
CA ALA A 227 4.64 10.77 -0.02
C ALA A 227 4.13 10.18 1.31
N GLY A 228 3.34 9.12 1.26
CA GLY A 228 2.83 8.41 2.44
C GLY A 228 3.94 7.86 3.32
N LYS A 229 4.97 7.26 2.71
CA LYS A 229 6.14 6.78 3.44
C LYS A 229 6.89 7.92 4.14
N ARG A 230 7.14 9.03 3.45
CA ARG A 230 7.81 10.22 4.06
C ARG A 230 7.02 10.79 5.23
N VAL A 231 5.69 10.79 5.15
CA VAL A 231 4.81 11.20 6.25
C VAL A 231 4.96 10.25 7.45
N LEU A 232 4.97 8.94 7.23
CA LEU A 232 5.18 7.94 8.27
C LEU A 232 6.58 8.03 8.90
N ASP A 233 7.59 8.37 8.09
CA ASP A 233 8.98 8.58 8.56
C ASP A 233 9.16 9.93 9.30
N GLY A 234 8.07 10.69 9.52
CA GLY A 234 8.07 11.91 10.32
C GLY A 234 8.26 13.21 9.53
N ALA A 235 8.22 13.19 8.21
CA ALA A 235 8.25 14.38 7.37
C ALA A 235 6.89 15.10 7.37
N ILE A 236 6.42 15.54 8.54
CA ILE A 236 5.08 16.10 8.76
C ILE A 236 5.05 17.62 9.02
N LYS A 237 6.20 18.27 9.07
CA LYS A 237 6.25 19.71 9.39
C LYS A 237 5.84 20.54 8.17
N ARG A 238 4.95 21.52 8.39
CA ARG A 238 4.57 22.52 7.39
C ARG A 238 5.81 23.28 6.88
N GLY A 239 5.90 23.46 5.56
CA GLY A 239 7.01 24.15 4.90
C GLY A 239 8.30 23.31 4.80
N MET A 240 8.30 22.06 5.26
CA MET A 240 9.36 21.11 4.91
C MET A 240 9.18 20.68 3.46
N GLY A 241 10.08 21.10 2.61
CA GLY A 241 10.17 20.71 1.21
C GLY A 241 11.61 20.82 0.74
N GLU A 242 11.90 20.09 -0.30
CA GLU A 242 13.19 20.13 -0.98
C GLU A 242 13.01 20.50 -2.44
N THR A 243 13.96 21.22 -3.01
CA THR A 243 13.99 21.45 -4.44
C THR A 243 14.59 20.22 -5.11
N ILE A 244 13.82 19.58 -5.98
CA ILE A 244 14.27 18.44 -6.75
C ILE A 244 14.07 18.69 -8.25
N PRO A 245 15.00 18.27 -9.10
CA PRO A 245 14.78 18.23 -10.54
C PRO A 245 13.82 17.06 -10.85
N ALA A 246 12.84 17.32 -11.71
CA ALA A 246 11.86 16.29 -12.10
C ALA A 246 11.35 16.51 -13.52
N VAL A 247 10.87 15.44 -14.14
CA VAL A 247 9.90 15.55 -15.23
C VAL A 247 8.53 15.76 -14.60
N VAL A 248 7.89 16.86 -14.94
CA VAL A 248 6.52 17.15 -14.55
C VAL A 248 5.58 16.62 -15.63
N TRP A 249 4.64 15.81 -15.21
CA TRP A 249 3.53 15.30 -16.02
C TRP A 249 2.24 15.96 -15.60
N VAL A 250 1.55 16.58 -16.54
CA VAL A 250 0.18 17.06 -16.35
C VAL A 250 -0.69 16.48 -17.44
N CYS A 251 -1.83 15.94 -17.10
CA CYS A 251 -2.83 15.52 -18.06
C CYS A 251 -4.24 15.92 -17.62
N ASP A 252 -5.15 16.13 -18.59
CA ASP A 252 -6.50 16.61 -18.35
C ASP A 252 -7.49 16.03 -19.37
N VAL A 253 -8.76 15.86 -18.97
CA VAL A 253 -9.84 15.41 -19.85
C VAL A 253 -10.39 16.61 -20.62
N ARG A 254 -10.42 16.50 -21.93
CA ARG A 254 -10.93 17.58 -22.78
C ARG A 254 -12.45 17.67 -22.72
N SER A 255 -12.94 18.90 -22.65
CA SER A 255 -14.38 19.19 -22.62
C SER A 255 -15.12 18.54 -21.44
N PHE A 256 -14.42 18.36 -20.30
CA PHE A 256 -14.98 17.74 -19.11
C PHE A 256 -16.25 18.44 -18.62
N THR A 257 -16.29 19.78 -18.64
CA THR A 257 -17.49 20.56 -18.25
C THR A 257 -18.73 20.10 -19.05
N LYS A 258 -18.59 19.91 -20.36
CA LYS A 258 -19.69 19.42 -21.20
C LYS A 258 -20.08 17.99 -20.84
N LEU A 259 -19.10 17.10 -20.63
CA LEU A 259 -19.35 15.73 -20.21
C LEU A 259 -20.07 15.67 -18.85
N SER A 260 -19.73 16.56 -17.93
CA SER A 260 -20.36 16.64 -16.60
C SER A 260 -21.81 17.12 -16.62
N GLU A 261 -22.20 17.85 -17.68
CA GLU A 261 -23.59 18.27 -17.91
C GLU A 261 -24.43 17.19 -18.61
N GLU A 262 -23.80 16.37 -19.47
CA GLU A 262 -24.47 15.39 -20.32
C GLU A 262 -24.60 13.99 -19.67
N LEU A 263 -23.70 13.64 -18.75
CA LEU A 263 -23.65 12.31 -18.13
C LEU A 263 -24.34 12.28 -16.77
N SER A 264 -24.94 11.13 -16.41
CA SER A 264 -25.34 10.89 -15.03
C SER A 264 -24.11 10.83 -14.12
N ARG A 265 -24.31 11.09 -12.81
CA ARG A 265 -23.21 11.07 -11.80
C ARG A 265 -22.42 9.76 -11.86
N GLU A 266 -23.12 8.63 -11.93
CA GLU A 266 -22.53 7.28 -11.93
C GLU A 266 -21.65 7.08 -13.17
N LYS A 267 -22.15 7.47 -14.36
CA LYS A 267 -21.40 7.37 -15.62
C LYS A 267 -20.21 8.31 -15.67
N LEU A 268 -20.33 9.51 -15.08
CA LEU A 268 -19.24 10.45 -15.00
C LEU A 268 -18.11 9.90 -14.09
N ILE A 269 -18.47 9.34 -12.93
CA ILE A 269 -17.51 8.71 -12.01
C ILE A 269 -16.85 7.48 -12.68
N GLU A 270 -17.62 6.64 -13.39
CA GLU A 270 -17.08 5.50 -14.13
C GLU A 270 -16.09 5.94 -15.21
N LEU A 271 -16.40 7.01 -15.95
CA LEU A 271 -15.51 7.59 -16.95
C LEU A 271 -14.20 8.06 -16.31
N LEU A 272 -14.27 8.86 -15.24
CA LEU A 272 -13.09 9.37 -14.54
C LEU A 272 -12.25 8.23 -13.94
N ASN A 273 -12.88 7.24 -13.32
CA ASN A 273 -12.18 6.08 -12.76
C ASN A 273 -11.47 5.28 -13.86
N GLY A 274 -12.09 5.11 -15.03
CA GLY A 274 -11.46 4.47 -16.18
C GLY A 274 -10.25 5.27 -16.67
N TYR A 275 -10.41 6.57 -16.86
CA TYR A 275 -9.35 7.49 -17.28
C TYR A 275 -8.18 7.52 -16.31
N PHE A 276 -8.45 7.83 -15.03
CA PHE A 276 -7.40 7.86 -14.02
C PHE A 276 -6.74 6.49 -13.81
N GLY A 277 -7.50 5.41 -13.92
CA GLY A 277 -6.96 4.06 -13.82
C GLY A 277 -5.92 3.75 -14.91
N VAL A 278 -6.10 4.25 -16.13
CA VAL A 278 -5.11 4.14 -17.20
C VAL A 278 -3.90 5.02 -16.92
N MET A 279 -4.12 6.30 -16.61
CA MET A 279 -3.04 7.27 -16.36
C MET A 279 -2.17 6.86 -15.17
N CYS A 280 -2.76 6.48 -14.02
CA CYS A 280 -2.01 6.04 -12.85
C CYS A 280 -1.17 4.80 -13.15
N ARG A 281 -1.75 3.78 -13.80
CA ARG A 281 -0.97 2.58 -14.16
C ARG A 281 0.21 2.92 -15.06
N ALA A 282 0.01 3.76 -16.06
CA ALA A 282 1.07 4.17 -16.97
C ALA A 282 2.22 4.89 -16.23
N VAL A 283 1.90 5.82 -15.35
CA VAL A 283 2.88 6.56 -14.54
C VAL A 283 3.62 5.62 -13.58
N GLU A 284 2.89 4.82 -12.78
CA GLU A 284 3.48 3.98 -11.73
C GLU A 284 4.32 2.83 -12.27
N GLN A 285 3.92 2.21 -13.39
CA GLN A 285 4.69 1.14 -14.03
C GLN A 285 6.03 1.61 -14.60
N HIS A 286 6.17 2.92 -14.84
CA HIS A 286 7.38 3.52 -15.39
C HIS A 286 8.11 4.43 -14.39
N GLN A 287 8.04 4.12 -13.09
CA GLN A 287 8.78 4.81 -12.02
C GLN A 287 8.36 6.27 -11.78
N GLY A 288 7.19 6.67 -12.26
CA GLY A 288 6.59 7.95 -11.92
C GLY A 288 5.80 7.88 -10.61
N GLU A 289 5.53 9.02 -10.04
CA GLU A 289 4.73 9.21 -8.84
C GLU A 289 3.52 10.10 -9.15
N VAL A 290 2.31 9.56 -8.95
CA VAL A 290 1.07 10.33 -9.01
C VAL A 290 0.93 11.11 -7.70
N LEU A 291 0.85 12.43 -7.79
CA LEU A 291 0.79 13.30 -6.62
C LEU A 291 -0.64 13.65 -6.24
N LYS A 292 -1.47 14.01 -7.22
CA LYS A 292 -2.88 14.32 -6.96
C LYS A 292 -3.74 14.41 -8.22
N PHE A 293 -5.02 14.30 -7.97
CA PHE A 293 -6.07 14.65 -8.93
C PHE A 293 -6.56 16.09 -8.67
N ILE A 294 -6.74 16.88 -9.73
CA ILE A 294 -7.19 18.27 -9.66
C ILE A 294 -8.43 18.40 -10.57
N GLY A 295 -9.61 18.05 -10.02
CA GLY A 295 -10.81 17.88 -10.85
C GLY A 295 -10.65 16.69 -11.78
N ASP A 296 -10.64 16.94 -13.08
CA ASP A 296 -10.40 15.98 -14.15
C ASP A 296 -8.93 15.89 -14.60
N ALA A 297 -8.05 16.72 -14.01
CA ALA A 297 -6.62 16.68 -14.26
C ALA A 297 -5.87 15.77 -13.28
N LEU A 298 -4.70 15.27 -13.71
CA LEU A 298 -3.76 14.54 -12.90
C LEU A 298 -2.39 15.20 -12.98
N LEU A 299 -1.77 15.37 -11.80
CA LEU A 299 -0.39 15.82 -11.64
C LEU A 299 0.47 14.66 -11.17
N ALA A 300 1.52 14.37 -11.92
CA ALA A 300 2.53 13.39 -11.56
C ALA A 300 3.95 13.91 -11.83
N ILE A 301 4.94 13.25 -11.26
CA ILE A 301 6.35 13.54 -11.49
C ILE A 301 7.13 12.26 -11.76
N PHE A 302 8.25 12.42 -12.48
CA PHE A 302 9.32 11.42 -12.54
C PHE A 302 10.56 12.11 -11.96
N PRO A 303 10.93 11.80 -10.71
CA PRO A 303 12.08 12.41 -10.07
C PRO A 303 13.37 12.08 -10.83
N ILE A 304 14.21 13.08 -11.04
CA ILE A 304 15.52 12.91 -11.67
C ILE A 304 16.53 12.62 -10.56
N SER A 305 17.07 11.40 -10.57
CA SER A 305 18.09 10.95 -9.64
C SER A 305 19.44 10.92 -10.35
N GLY A 306 20.45 11.63 -9.83
CA GLY A 306 21.77 11.72 -10.44
C GLY A 306 21.91 12.87 -11.45
N GLU A 307 22.98 12.85 -12.24
CA GLU A 307 23.36 13.94 -13.13
C GLU A 307 22.67 13.88 -14.50
N ASP A 308 22.19 12.69 -14.92
CA ASP A 308 21.58 12.49 -16.23
C ASP A 308 20.04 12.43 -16.15
N PRO A 309 19.32 13.42 -16.69
CA PRO A 309 17.86 13.44 -16.73
C PRO A 309 17.27 12.50 -17.78
N ALA A 310 18.06 11.98 -18.73
CA ALA A 310 17.54 11.26 -19.88
C ALA A 310 16.74 10.02 -19.50
N LEU A 311 17.15 9.28 -18.45
CA LEU A 311 16.43 8.10 -17.99
C LEU A 311 14.99 8.45 -17.53
N ALA A 312 14.83 9.46 -16.69
CA ALA A 312 13.52 9.90 -16.21
C ALA A 312 12.64 10.42 -17.36
N CYS A 313 13.24 11.14 -18.32
CA CYS A 313 12.54 11.61 -19.51
C CYS A 313 12.07 10.43 -20.38
N HIS A 314 12.91 9.43 -20.60
CA HIS A 314 12.53 8.25 -21.37
C HIS A 314 11.40 7.47 -20.67
N GLN A 315 11.48 7.27 -19.36
CA GLN A 315 10.42 6.64 -18.57
C GLN A 315 9.10 7.39 -18.69
N ALA A 316 9.13 8.73 -18.55
CA ALA A 316 7.94 9.57 -18.70
C ALA A 316 7.33 9.51 -20.11
N LEU A 317 8.17 9.46 -21.15
CA LEU A 317 7.69 9.34 -22.52
C LEU A 317 7.10 7.96 -22.83
N ILE A 318 7.72 6.90 -22.35
CA ILE A 318 7.17 5.53 -22.47
C ILE A 318 5.83 5.44 -21.72
N ALA A 319 5.75 6.00 -20.52
CA ALA A 319 4.50 6.10 -19.77
C ALA A 319 3.42 6.85 -20.55
N ALA A 320 3.76 7.98 -21.19
CA ALA A 320 2.82 8.75 -22.00
C ALA A 320 2.29 7.96 -23.20
N ARG A 321 3.16 7.21 -23.88
CA ARG A 321 2.75 6.32 -24.98
C ARG A 321 1.88 5.15 -24.49
N ALA A 322 2.22 4.55 -23.34
CA ALA A 322 1.41 3.52 -22.72
C ALA A 322 0.02 4.04 -22.30
N ALA A 323 -0.04 5.29 -21.80
CA ALA A 323 -1.31 5.94 -21.47
C ALA A 323 -2.17 6.16 -22.73
N VAL A 324 -1.58 6.59 -23.85
CA VAL A 324 -2.28 6.75 -25.14
C VAL A 324 -2.89 5.41 -25.55
N SER A 325 -2.08 4.34 -25.61
CA SER A 325 -2.56 3.00 -25.99
C SER A 325 -3.68 2.51 -25.04
N GLY A 326 -3.52 2.70 -23.75
CA GLY A 326 -4.54 2.28 -22.77
C GLY A 326 -5.85 3.06 -22.88
N ILE A 327 -5.80 4.35 -23.21
CA ILE A 327 -7.03 5.14 -23.48
C ILE A 327 -7.67 4.75 -24.79
N ASP A 328 -6.89 4.43 -25.83
CA ASP A 328 -7.43 3.94 -27.10
C ASP A 328 -8.18 2.61 -26.91
N GLU A 329 -7.62 1.68 -26.14
CA GLU A 329 -8.30 0.43 -25.75
C GLU A 329 -9.59 0.70 -24.96
N LEU A 330 -9.53 1.58 -23.95
CA LEU A 330 -10.68 1.98 -23.16
C LEU A 330 -11.78 2.63 -24.04
N ASN A 331 -11.39 3.50 -24.95
CA ASN A 331 -12.29 4.17 -25.88
C ASN A 331 -12.94 3.16 -26.88
N ALA A 332 -12.19 2.15 -27.33
CA ALA A 332 -12.75 1.08 -28.16
C ALA A 332 -13.85 0.28 -27.41
N GLU A 333 -13.65 -0.01 -26.13
CA GLU A 333 -14.67 -0.66 -25.29
C GLU A 333 -15.89 0.25 -25.05
N ARG A 334 -15.66 1.54 -24.78
CA ARG A 334 -16.72 2.53 -24.61
C ARG A 334 -17.57 2.69 -25.89
N ALA A 335 -16.92 2.72 -27.06
CA ALA A 335 -17.61 2.80 -28.35
C ALA A 335 -18.56 1.60 -28.58
N LYS A 336 -18.16 0.38 -28.19
CA LYS A 336 -19.05 -0.82 -28.25
C LYS A 336 -20.32 -0.66 -27.41
N ARG A 337 -20.23 0.14 -26.32
CA ARG A 337 -21.35 0.41 -25.41
C ARG A 337 -22.12 1.70 -25.75
N ASN A 338 -21.79 2.34 -26.87
CA ASN A 338 -22.33 3.66 -27.27
C ASN A 338 -22.13 4.73 -26.21
N GLU A 339 -20.99 4.70 -25.50
CA GLU A 339 -20.61 5.69 -24.50
C GLU A 339 -19.69 6.76 -25.11
N PRO A 340 -19.66 7.99 -24.55
CA PRO A 340 -18.74 9.01 -25.01
C PRO A 340 -17.29 8.59 -24.90
N ILE A 341 -16.49 8.84 -25.93
CA ILE A 341 -15.04 8.63 -25.91
C ILE A 341 -14.34 9.68 -25.06
N ILE A 342 -13.24 9.31 -24.45
CA ILE A 342 -12.41 10.17 -23.61
C ILE A 342 -11.37 10.83 -24.50
N ALA A 343 -11.49 12.14 -24.69
CA ALA A 343 -10.44 12.96 -25.30
C ALA A 343 -9.61 13.60 -24.17
N TYR A 344 -8.30 13.70 -24.33
CA TYR A 344 -7.37 14.14 -23.28
C TYR A 344 -6.13 14.82 -23.86
N GLY A 345 -5.34 15.45 -22.99
CA GLY A 345 -4.01 15.95 -23.28
C GLY A 345 -3.02 15.50 -22.21
N ILE A 346 -1.75 15.36 -22.58
CA ILE A 346 -0.62 15.08 -21.70
C ILE A 346 0.49 16.07 -22.06
N ALA A 347 1.06 16.74 -21.06
CA ALA A 347 2.27 17.54 -21.22
C ALA A 347 3.40 17.03 -20.35
N LEU A 348 4.61 16.98 -20.92
CA LEU A 348 5.86 16.65 -20.22
C LEU A 348 6.81 17.84 -20.25
N HIS A 349 7.29 18.22 -19.06
CA HIS A 349 8.24 19.31 -18.90
C HIS A 349 9.32 18.93 -17.88
N VAL A 350 10.56 19.30 -18.11
CA VAL A 350 11.68 19.14 -17.17
C VAL A 350 11.95 20.46 -16.46
N GLY A 351 12.04 20.43 -15.14
CA GLY A 351 12.39 21.60 -14.34
C GLY A 351 12.45 21.30 -12.85
N ASP A 352 12.95 22.28 -12.10
CA ASP A 352 13.00 22.18 -10.64
C ASP A 352 11.62 22.43 -10.03
N VAL A 353 11.28 21.59 -9.07
CA VAL A 353 10.04 21.69 -8.29
C VAL A 353 10.36 21.66 -6.79
N ILE A 354 9.58 22.37 -6.00
CA ILE A 354 9.62 22.26 -4.54
C ILE A 354 8.68 21.12 -4.16
N TYR A 355 9.23 20.03 -3.65
CA TYR A 355 8.53 18.81 -3.26
C TYR A 355 8.43 18.72 -1.75
N GLY A 356 7.23 18.71 -1.20
CA GLY A 356 7.04 18.66 0.25
C GLY A 356 5.64 19.04 0.74
N ASN A 357 5.57 19.33 2.06
CA ASN A 357 4.34 19.65 2.77
C ASN A 357 3.93 21.11 2.59
N ILE A 358 2.82 21.33 1.94
CA ILE A 358 2.27 22.65 1.63
C ILE A 358 0.83 22.70 2.15
N GLY A 359 0.45 23.79 2.83
CA GLY A 359 -0.93 23.95 3.27
C GLY A 359 -1.11 24.82 4.50
N GLY A 360 -2.28 24.66 5.12
CA GLY A 360 -2.71 25.34 6.32
C GLY A 360 -2.22 24.67 7.62
N GLU A 361 -2.70 25.16 8.76
CA GLU A 361 -2.34 24.59 10.08
C GLU A 361 -2.90 23.18 10.29
N ASN A 362 -4.11 22.95 9.82
CA ASN A 362 -4.85 21.72 10.06
C ASN A 362 -4.99 20.82 8.81
N ARG A 363 -4.45 21.24 7.66
CA ARG A 363 -4.49 20.48 6.43
C ARG A 363 -3.24 20.73 5.61
N LEU A 364 -2.50 19.67 5.35
CA LEU A 364 -1.30 19.65 4.52
C LEU A 364 -1.56 18.79 3.29
N ASP A 365 -0.98 19.23 2.18
CA ASP A 365 -0.86 18.48 0.94
C ASP A 365 0.61 18.15 0.73
N PHE A 366 0.93 16.90 0.51
CA PHE A 366 2.26 16.51 0.06
C PHE A 366 2.29 16.55 -1.46
N THR A 367 2.96 17.54 -2.03
CA THR A 367 2.85 17.83 -3.47
C THR A 367 4.06 18.58 -3.99
N VAL A 368 4.05 18.88 -5.27
CA VAL A 368 5.03 19.78 -5.90
C VAL A 368 4.43 21.13 -6.25
N ILE A 369 5.22 22.17 -6.09
CA ILE A 369 4.93 23.51 -6.58
C ILE A 369 6.15 24.08 -7.29
N GLY A 370 5.91 25.06 -8.16
CA GLY A 370 6.97 25.80 -8.83
C GLY A 370 6.59 26.26 -10.24
N PRO A 371 7.44 27.08 -10.86
CA PRO A 371 7.25 27.52 -12.23
C PRO A 371 7.11 26.36 -13.23
N ALA A 372 7.83 25.26 -13.01
CA ALA A 372 7.81 24.09 -13.86
C ALA A 372 6.43 23.43 -13.92
N VAL A 373 5.72 23.33 -12.77
CA VAL A 373 4.35 22.78 -12.73
C VAL A 373 3.38 23.66 -13.52
N ASN A 374 3.48 24.96 -13.31
CA ASN A 374 2.63 25.92 -14.04
C ASN A 374 2.91 25.89 -15.55
N LEU A 375 4.15 25.72 -15.96
CA LEU A 375 4.52 25.65 -17.37
C LEU A 375 3.99 24.37 -18.01
N ALA A 376 4.14 23.22 -17.36
CA ALA A 376 3.58 21.95 -17.82
C ALA A 376 2.06 22.04 -18.02
N ALA A 377 1.32 22.60 -17.05
CA ALA A 377 -0.12 22.76 -17.15
C ALA A 377 -0.54 23.67 -18.33
N ARG A 378 0.26 24.69 -18.66
CA ARG A 378 -0.04 25.58 -19.79
C ARG A 378 0.30 24.94 -21.13
N ILE A 379 1.32 24.11 -21.20
CA ILE A 379 1.64 23.32 -22.39
C ILE A 379 0.53 22.29 -22.63
N GLU A 380 0.02 21.66 -21.55
CA GLU A 380 -1.12 20.73 -21.67
C GLU A 380 -2.32 21.42 -22.34
N GLY A 381 -2.67 22.64 -21.90
CA GLY A 381 -3.77 23.40 -22.48
C GLY A 381 -3.68 23.61 -24.00
N LEU A 382 -2.49 23.56 -24.61
CA LEU A 382 -2.29 23.60 -26.07
C LEU A 382 -2.63 22.29 -26.77
N CYS A 383 -2.73 21.18 -26.08
CA CYS A 383 -3.02 19.87 -26.67
C CYS A 383 -4.29 19.88 -27.52
N ARG A 384 -5.32 20.60 -27.07
CA ARG A 384 -6.59 20.75 -27.78
C ARG A 384 -6.42 21.54 -29.08
N GLU A 385 -5.71 22.67 -29.01
CA GLU A 385 -5.53 23.60 -30.11
C GLU A 385 -4.67 22.99 -31.22
N LEU A 386 -3.63 22.23 -30.81
CA LEU A 386 -2.69 21.59 -31.74
C LEU A 386 -3.15 20.20 -32.19
N GLY A 387 -4.25 19.68 -31.70
CA GLY A 387 -4.76 18.35 -32.06
C GLY A 387 -3.82 17.20 -31.68
N ARG A 388 -3.03 17.35 -30.61
CA ARG A 388 -2.06 16.36 -30.16
C ARG A 388 -2.40 15.83 -28.77
N SER A 389 -2.22 14.53 -28.54
CA SER A 389 -2.43 13.93 -27.22
C SER A 389 -1.23 14.09 -26.29
N ILE A 390 -0.01 14.24 -26.83
CA ILE A 390 1.22 14.43 -26.06
C ILE A 390 1.93 15.67 -26.57
N LEU A 391 2.29 16.58 -25.66
CA LEU A 391 3.14 17.74 -25.91
C LEU A 391 4.38 17.72 -25.01
N LEU A 392 5.50 18.13 -25.57
CA LEU A 392 6.81 18.16 -24.94
C LEU A 392 7.34 19.59 -24.93
N SER A 393 7.88 20.03 -23.79
CA SER A 393 8.60 21.30 -23.71
C SER A 393 10.00 21.19 -24.32
N GLU A 394 10.59 22.32 -24.70
CA GLU A 394 11.98 22.42 -25.16
C GLU A 394 12.96 21.83 -24.13
N ALA A 395 12.76 22.13 -22.82
CA ALA A 395 13.58 21.60 -21.76
C ALA A 395 13.51 20.06 -21.68
N PHE A 396 12.32 19.48 -21.87
CA PHE A 396 12.16 18.03 -21.93
C PHE A 396 12.89 17.42 -23.13
N VAL A 397 12.70 17.99 -24.32
CA VAL A 397 13.35 17.48 -25.55
C VAL A 397 14.87 17.51 -25.44
N SER A 398 15.40 18.62 -24.91
CA SER A 398 16.84 18.78 -24.68
C SER A 398 17.40 17.75 -23.68
N ALA A 399 16.66 17.51 -22.58
CA ALA A 399 17.07 16.58 -21.54
C ALA A 399 16.93 15.11 -21.96
N ALA A 400 15.94 14.81 -22.79
CA ALA A 400 15.69 13.45 -23.28
C ALA A 400 16.59 13.03 -24.44
N HIS A 401 17.24 13.96 -25.12
CA HIS A 401 18.05 13.72 -26.33
C HIS A 401 17.31 12.94 -27.42
N ILE A 402 16.02 13.27 -27.65
CA ILE A 402 15.15 12.57 -28.60
C ILE A 402 14.84 13.40 -29.86
N THR A 403 14.55 12.69 -30.95
CA THR A 403 13.99 13.32 -32.15
C THR A 403 12.48 13.53 -31.97
N VAL A 404 11.99 14.71 -32.34
CA VAL A 404 10.60 15.13 -32.16
C VAL A 404 10.08 15.87 -33.38
N GLU A 405 8.75 15.95 -33.52
CA GLU A 405 8.09 16.85 -34.44
C GLU A 405 7.98 18.25 -33.80
N ALA A 406 8.70 19.22 -34.31
CA ALA A 406 8.60 20.61 -33.83
C ALA A 406 7.28 21.24 -34.29
N LEU A 407 6.47 21.70 -33.34
CA LEU A 407 5.16 22.32 -33.63
C LEU A 407 5.24 23.85 -33.71
N GLY A 408 6.27 24.46 -33.13
CA GLY A 408 6.49 25.90 -33.16
C GLY A 408 6.68 26.53 -31.77
N ARG A 409 6.59 27.87 -31.76
CA ARG A 409 6.69 28.69 -30.54
C ARG A 409 5.33 29.30 -30.20
N PHE A 410 4.92 29.15 -28.96
CA PHE A 410 3.61 29.55 -28.50
C PHE A 410 3.71 30.52 -27.31
N PRO A 411 2.93 31.58 -27.28
CA PRO A 411 2.81 32.45 -26.13
C PRO A 411 1.98 31.73 -25.06
N LEU A 412 2.51 31.65 -23.84
CA LEU A 412 1.79 31.05 -22.72
C LEU A 412 1.44 32.14 -21.70
N LYS A 413 0.21 32.15 -21.20
CA LYS A 413 -0.29 33.16 -20.26
C LYS A 413 0.62 33.32 -19.05
N GLY A 414 1.21 34.52 -18.82
CA GLY A 414 2.09 34.81 -17.69
C GLY A 414 3.50 34.19 -17.80
N VAL A 415 3.91 33.76 -18.99
CA VAL A 415 5.29 33.39 -19.32
C VAL A 415 5.83 34.47 -20.27
N ALA A 416 6.93 35.13 -19.88
CA ALA A 416 7.45 36.26 -20.61
C ALA A 416 7.99 35.91 -22.02
N VAL A 417 8.52 34.68 -22.15
CA VAL A 417 9.14 34.19 -23.38
C VAL A 417 8.25 33.12 -24.02
N GLN A 418 8.07 33.21 -25.33
CA GLN A 418 7.38 32.15 -26.09
C GLN A 418 8.10 30.81 -25.88
N GLN A 419 7.34 29.75 -25.68
CA GLN A 419 7.85 28.41 -25.45
C GLN A 419 7.81 27.58 -26.72
N THR A 420 8.91 26.93 -27.01
CA THR A 420 8.98 25.91 -28.08
C THR A 420 8.25 24.65 -27.59
N VAL A 421 7.30 24.18 -28.37
CA VAL A 421 6.52 22.97 -28.08
C VAL A 421 6.68 21.99 -29.24
N SER A 422 6.82 20.72 -28.87
CA SER A 422 7.01 19.60 -29.81
C SER A 422 6.06 18.46 -29.49
N ALA A 423 5.85 17.58 -30.46
CA ALA A 423 5.20 16.29 -30.25
C ALA A 423 6.21 15.14 -30.40
N PRO A 424 6.02 13.99 -29.71
CA PRO A 424 6.83 12.81 -29.97
C PRO A 424 6.71 12.41 -31.45
N SER A 425 7.83 11.99 -32.06
CA SER A 425 7.78 11.32 -33.38
C SER A 425 6.98 10.00 -33.24
N PRO A 426 6.27 9.58 -34.29
CA PRO A 426 5.46 8.36 -34.32
C PRO A 426 6.22 7.11 -33.88
#